data_7d0118806fb1f429e06dd83ea9874cb9
#
_entry.id   7d0118806fb1f429e06dd83ea9874cb9
#
_cell.length_a   1.000
_cell.length_b   1.000
_cell.length_c   1.000
_cell.angle_alpha   90.00
_cell.angle_beta   90.00
_cell.angle_gamma   90.00
#
_symmetry.space_group_name_H-M   'P 1'
#
loop_
_entity.id
_entity.type
_entity.pdbx_description
1 polymer ?
#
loop_
_entity_poly.entity_id
_entity_poly.type
_entity_poly.pdbx_seq_one_letter_code
_entity_poly.pdbx_strand_id
1 'polypeptide(L)'
;RAARVVTAPKYPGGTNALYAFLRENMCKPQIAIETAGYGTTTVQFIVTRNGEVVGADYKRRCNERVDKEVLRLVNMLSGWTPATKGGKPCDAVVQISMSIFPSFNASAQFVGVR
;
A
#
# COMPACT_ATOMS: atom_id res chain seq x y z
N ARG A 1 -6.63 6.86 -27.97
CA ARG A 1 -6.46 8.29 -27.81
C ARG A 1 -5.85 8.62 -26.47
N ALA A 2 -5.06 9.70 -26.43
CA ALA A 2 -4.37 10.10 -25.22
C ALA A 2 -5.34 10.36 -24.06
N ALA A 3 -6.53 10.88 -24.32
CA ALA A 3 -7.53 11.20 -23.29
C ALA A 3 -8.01 9.97 -22.52
N ARG A 4 -7.79 8.77 -23.04
CA ARG A 4 -8.24 7.54 -22.41
C ARG A 4 -7.09 6.73 -21.84
N VAL A 5 -5.87 7.17 -22.05
CA VAL A 5 -4.70 6.46 -21.54
C VAL A 5 -4.57 6.74 -20.06
N VAL A 6 -4.51 5.67 -19.29
CA VAL A 6 -4.36 5.74 -17.84
C VAL A 6 -3.02 5.12 -17.47
N THR A 7 -2.25 5.83 -16.63
CA THR A 7 -1.03 5.27 -16.06
C THR A 7 -1.21 5.14 -14.57
N ALA A 8 -0.63 4.06 -14.02
CA ALA A 8 -0.69 3.80 -12.58
C ALA A 8 0.22 4.76 -11.81
N PRO A 9 -0.09 5.04 -10.54
CA PRO A 9 0.84 5.78 -9.71
C PRO A 9 2.08 4.94 -9.46
N LYS A 10 3.21 5.62 -9.18
CA LYS A 10 4.48 4.94 -8.91
C LYS A 10 5.09 5.46 -7.63
N TYR A 11 5.54 4.53 -6.80
CA TYR A 11 6.34 4.88 -5.63
C TYR A 11 7.75 5.28 -6.09
N PRO A 12 8.40 6.24 -5.43
CA PRO A 12 9.76 6.66 -5.81
C PRO A 12 10.72 5.46 -5.80
N GLY A 13 11.37 5.22 -6.92
CA GLY A 13 12.25 4.07 -7.10
C GLY A 13 11.56 2.79 -7.53
N GLY A 14 10.23 2.80 -7.65
CA GLY A 14 9.46 1.67 -8.16
C GLY A 14 9.03 0.69 -7.08
N THR A 15 8.49 -0.44 -7.52
CA THR A 15 7.90 -1.45 -6.66
C THR A 15 8.90 -2.06 -5.68
N ASN A 16 10.13 -2.31 -6.13
CA ASN A 16 11.16 -2.85 -5.25
C ASN A 16 11.52 -1.89 -4.13
N ALA A 17 11.57 -0.59 -4.43
CA ALA A 17 11.82 0.43 -3.41
C ALA A 17 10.67 0.51 -2.41
N LEU A 18 9.44 0.36 -2.88
CA LEU A 18 8.27 0.33 -2.02
C LEU A 18 8.36 -0.84 -1.03
N TYR A 19 8.66 -2.03 -1.53
CA TYR A 19 8.76 -3.21 -0.67
C TYR A 19 9.92 -3.11 0.31
N ALA A 20 11.04 -2.55 -0.13
CA ALA A 20 12.18 -2.31 0.76
C ALA A 20 11.82 -1.33 1.87
N PHE A 21 11.12 -0.26 1.54
CA PHE A 21 10.66 0.71 2.53
C PHE A 21 9.77 0.05 3.58
N LEU A 22 8.80 -0.74 3.14
CA LEU A 22 7.89 -1.42 4.06
C LEU A 22 8.63 -2.38 4.97
N ARG A 23 9.57 -3.16 4.41
CA ARG A 23 10.37 -4.10 5.20
C ARG A 23 11.26 -3.40 6.21
N GLU A 24 11.94 -2.33 5.78
CA GLU A 24 12.91 -1.64 6.62
C GLU A 24 12.26 -0.84 7.75
N ASN A 25 11.04 -0.40 7.54
CA ASN A 25 10.34 0.41 8.54
C ASN A 25 9.38 -0.40 9.40
N MET A 26 9.27 -1.69 9.13
CA MET A 26 8.36 -2.55 9.87
C MET A 26 8.86 -2.76 11.29
N CYS A 27 7.97 -2.53 12.26
CA CYS A 27 8.19 -2.91 13.64
C CYS A 27 7.43 -4.22 13.87
N LYS A 28 8.16 -5.33 14.00
CA LYS A 28 7.53 -6.63 14.09
C LYS A 28 6.65 -6.72 15.33
N PRO A 29 5.33 -6.94 15.17
CA PRO A 29 4.45 -7.01 16.33
C PRO A 29 4.78 -8.21 17.22
N GLN A 30 4.64 -8.02 18.53
CA GLN A 30 4.77 -9.12 19.46
C GLN A 30 3.42 -9.79 19.63
N ILE A 31 3.34 -11.02 19.16
CA ILE A 31 2.14 -11.84 19.27
C ILE A 31 2.57 -13.25 19.58
N ALA A 32 1.69 -14.00 20.24
CA ALA A 32 1.92 -15.41 20.45
C ALA A 32 1.79 -16.15 19.12
N ILE A 33 2.75 -17.02 18.83
CA ILE A 33 2.76 -17.75 17.56
C ILE A 33 1.49 -18.56 17.40
N GLU A 34 1.03 -19.18 18.45
CA GLU A 34 -0.16 -20.02 18.43
C GLU A 34 -1.46 -19.23 18.21
N THR A 35 -1.46 -17.91 18.43
CA THR A 35 -2.64 -17.08 18.16
C THR A 35 -2.59 -16.52 16.75
N ALA A 36 -1.54 -16.88 16.02
CA ALA A 36 -1.46 -16.67 14.60
C ALA A 36 -1.56 -15.23 14.14
N GLY A 37 -0.43 -14.55 14.17
CA GLY A 37 -0.26 -13.37 13.33
C GLY A 37 -0.15 -13.77 11.87
N TYR A 38 -0.49 -15.02 11.54
CA TYR A 38 -0.50 -15.51 10.17
C TYR A 38 -1.69 -14.94 9.42
N GLY A 39 -1.51 -14.73 8.15
CA GLY A 39 -2.55 -14.23 7.29
C GLY A 39 -2.14 -12.94 6.63
N THR A 40 -3.05 -12.35 5.91
CA THR A 40 -2.78 -11.18 5.09
C THR A 40 -3.68 -10.03 5.52
N THR A 41 -3.08 -8.86 5.65
CA THR A 41 -3.81 -7.61 5.86
C THR A 41 -3.77 -6.82 4.55
N THR A 42 -4.91 -6.36 4.07
CA THR A 42 -4.99 -5.53 2.88
C THR A 42 -5.51 -4.17 3.27
N VAL A 43 -4.78 -3.13 2.89
CA VAL A 43 -5.16 -1.74 3.10
C VAL A 43 -5.33 -1.08 1.75
N GLN A 44 -6.45 -0.41 1.57
CA GLN A 44 -6.72 0.39 0.37
C GLN A 44 -6.55 1.85 0.71
N PHE A 45 -5.96 2.61 -0.20
CA PHE A 45 -5.73 4.03 0.00
C PHE A 45 -5.78 4.76 -1.33
N ILE A 46 -5.78 6.06 -1.25
CA ILE A 46 -5.79 6.93 -2.43
C ILE A 46 -4.44 7.60 -2.53
N VAL A 47 -3.82 7.51 -3.72
CA VAL A 47 -2.68 8.34 -4.08
C VAL A 47 -3.25 9.54 -4.80
N THR A 48 -3.13 10.71 -4.22
CA THR A 48 -3.74 11.91 -4.77
C THR A 48 -2.94 12.41 -5.97
N ARG A 49 -3.53 13.33 -6.70
CA ARG A 49 -2.86 14.01 -7.82
C ARG A 49 -1.57 14.71 -7.41
N ASN A 50 -1.38 14.93 -6.12
CA ASN A 50 -0.17 15.55 -5.58
C ASN A 50 0.81 14.52 -5.04
N GLY A 51 0.52 13.22 -5.18
CA GLY A 51 1.41 12.15 -4.73
C GLY A 51 1.30 11.81 -3.26
N GLU A 52 0.29 12.33 -2.58
CA GLU A 52 0.06 12.04 -1.16
C GLU A 52 -0.82 10.82 -0.98
N VAL A 53 -0.67 10.14 0.16
CA VAL A 53 -1.51 9.00 0.53
C VAL A 53 -2.58 9.49 1.50
N VAL A 54 -3.84 9.23 1.16
CA VAL A 54 -4.98 9.60 2.01
C VAL A 54 -6.00 8.46 2.02
N GLY A 55 -6.88 8.49 2.99
CA GLY A 55 -8.03 7.59 3.03
C GLY A 55 -7.68 6.13 3.19
N ALA A 56 -6.58 5.83 3.89
CA ALA A 56 -6.19 4.43 4.12
C ALA A 56 -7.23 3.73 4.99
N ASP A 57 -7.67 2.56 4.54
CA ASP A 57 -8.67 1.78 5.25
C ASP A 57 -8.46 0.29 4.98
N TYR A 58 -8.92 -0.53 5.90
CA TYR A 58 -8.79 -1.99 5.78
C TYR A 58 -9.77 -2.55 4.76
N LYS A 59 -9.26 -3.46 3.93
CA LYS A 59 -10.10 -4.31 3.07
C LYS A 59 -10.06 -5.75 3.52
N ARG A 60 -8.99 -6.16 4.19
CA ARG A 60 -8.85 -7.49 4.75
C ARG A 60 -8.02 -7.38 6.02
N ARG A 61 -8.45 -8.07 7.06
CA ARG A 61 -7.78 -8.05 8.36
C ARG A 61 -7.41 -9.47 8.75
N CYS A 62 -6.34 -9.61 9.52
CA CYS A 62 -5.96 -10.93 10.05
C CYS A 62 -5.81 -10.90 11.57
N ASN A 63 -5.01 -10.00 12.10
CA ASN A 63 -4.75 -9.88 13.52
C ASN A 63 -4.61 -8.40 13.84
N GLU A 64 -5.21 -7.97 14.94
CA GLU A 64 -5.25 -6.55 15.28
C GLU A 64 -3.87 -5.90 15.29
N ARG A 65 -2.87 -6.56 15.88
CA ARG A 65 -1.53 -6.00 15.99
C ARG A 65 -0.85 -5.91 14.62
N VAL A 66 -1.02 -6.95 13.80
CA VAL A 66 -0.49 -6.95 12.44
C VAL A 66 -1.21 -5.90 11.61
N ASP A 67 -2.54 -5.83 11.72
CA ASP A 67 -3.35 -4.87 10.98
C ASP A 67 -2.91 -3.44 11.27
N LYS A 68 -2.71 -3.11 12.54
CA LYS A 68 -2.28 -1.76 12.93
C LYS A 68 -0.91 -1.42 12.37
N GLU A 69 0.00 -2.39 12.35
CA GLU A 69 1.34 -2.15 11.81
C GLU A 69 1.29 -1.91 10.30
N VAL A 70 0.49 -2.69 9.57
CA VAL A 70 0.34 -2.50 8.14
C VAL A 70 -0.25 -1.12 7.84
N LEU A 71 -1.27 -0.72 8.59
CA LEU A 71 -1.88 0.60 8.40
C LEU A 71 -0.88 1.72 8.69
N ARG A 72 -0.09 1.57 9.76
CA ARG A 72 0.95 2.54 10.11
C ARG A 72 1.96 2.70 8.97
N LEU A 73 2.42 1.58 8.41
CA LEU A 73 3.40 1.60 7.32
C LEU A 73 2.82 2.28 6.07
N VAL A 74 1.57 1.96 5.73
CA VAL A 74 0.93 2.59 4.57
C VAL A 74 0.84 4.10 4.76
N ASN A 75 0.50 4.55 5.97
CA ASN A 75 0.39 5.98 6.25
C ASN A 75 1.74 6.70 6.26
N MET A 76 2.85 5.97 6.28
CA MET A 76 4.18 6.55 6.15
C MET A 76 4.59 6.80 4.69
N LEU A 77 3.87 6.22 3.74
CA LEU A 77 4.21 6.34 2.33
C LEU A 77 3.91 7.74 1.82
N SER A 78 4.81 8.26 0.99
CA SER A 78 4.65 9.60 0.41
C SER A 78 5.52 9.75 -0.83
N GLY A 79 5.37 10.87 -1.51
CA GLY A 79 6.23 11.18 -2.63
C GLY A 79 5.95 10.39 -3.90
N TRP A 80 4.76 9.85 -4.01
CA TRP A 80 4.37 9.08 -5.20
C TRP A 80 4.33 9.97 -6.44
N THR A 81 4.67 9.38 -7.58
CA THR A 81 4.29 9.96 -8.87
C THR A 81 2.83 9.62 -9.07
N PRO A 82 1.95 10.61 -9.23
CA PRO A 82 0.52 10.32 -9.33
C PRO A 82 0.16 9.59 -10.62
N ALA A 83 -0.98 8.91 -10.58
CA ALA A 83 -1.58 8.35 -11.77
C ALA A 83 -1.92 9.46 -12.73
N THR A 84 -2.01 9.14 -14.02
CA THR A 84 -2.48 10.09 -15.03
C THR A 84 -3.63 9.50 -15.81
N LYS A 85 -4.48 10.39 -16.31
CA LYS A 85 -5.52 10.05 -17.24
C LYS A 85 -5.49 11.10 -18.34
N GLY A 86 -5.25 10.66 -19.57
CA GLY A 86 -5.08 11.60 -20.68
C GLY A 86 -3.91 12.54 -20.48
N GLY A 87 -2.85 12.09 -19.82
CA GLY A 87 -1.67 12.89 -19.53
C GLY A 87 -1.79 13.84 -18.35
N LYS A 88 -2.94 13.87 -17.67
CA LYS A 88 -3.16 14.77 -16.52
C LYS A 88 -3.12 14.00 -15.23
N PRO A 89 -2.44 14.53 -14.18
CA PRO A 89 -2.45 13.89 -12.89
C PRO A 89 -3.86 13.74 -12.32
N CYS A 90 -4.11 12.61 -11.69
CA CYS A 90 -5.41 12.33 -11.08
C CYS A 90 -5.22 11.48 -9.83
N ASP A 91 -6.30 11.39 -9.05
CA ASP A 91 -6.31 10.53 -7.87
C ASP A 91 -6.47 9.07 -8.31
N ALA A 92 -5.86 8.17 -7.58
CA ALA A 92 -5.93 6.75 -7.89
C ALA A 92 -6.09 5.93 -6.63
N VAL A 93 -6.71 4.77 -6.78
CA VAL A 93 -6.91 3.82 -5.68
C VAL A 93 -5.88 2.73 -5.81
N VAL A 94 -5.18 2.46 -4.71
CA VAL A 94 -4.14 1.43 -4.62
C VAL A 94 -4.44 0.56 -3.40
N GLN A 95 -4.16 -0.73 -3.53
CA GLN A 95 -4.23 -1.67 -2.42
C GLN A 95 -2.85 -2.25 -2.17
N ILE A 96 -2.48 -2.37 -0.89
CA ILE A 96 -1.28 -3.09 -0.50
C ILE A 96 -1.71 -4.21 0.42
N SER A 97 -1.27 -5.43 0.08
CA SER A 97 -1.50 -6.62 0.90
C SER A 97 -0.17 -7.03 1.50
N MET A 98 -0.15 -7.24 2.80
CA MET A 98 1.06 -7.63 3.52
C MET A 98 0.78 -8.78 4.45
N SER A 99 1.76 -9.67 4.56
CA SER A 99 1.83 -10.65 5.64
C SER A 99 3.17 -10.47 6.35
N ILE A 100 3.19 -10.66 7.66
CA ILE A 100 4.40 -10.53 8.48
C ILE A 100 4.87 -11.89 8.96
N PHE A 101 3.94 -12.77 9.27
CA PHE A 101 4.23 -14.09 9.77
C PHE A 101 3.68 -15.15 8.81
N PRO A 102 4.39 -16.26 8.58
CA PRO A 102 5.71 -16.60 9.12
C PRO A 102 6.85 -15.78 8.52
N SER A 103 6.64 -15.12 7.39
CA SER A 103 7.66 -14.32 6.75
C SER A 103 7.02 -13.08 6.14
N PHE A 104 7.84 -12.05 5.93
CA PHE A 104 7.37 -10.81 5.33
C PHE A 104 7.09 -11.02 3.85
N ASN A 105 5.88 -10.62 3.43
CA ASN A 105 5.50 -10.55 2.02
C ASN A 105 4.66 -9.30 1.82
N ALA A 106 4.83 -8.66 0.69
CA ALA A 106 4.04 -7.49 0.35
C ALA A 106 3.76 -7.49 -1.15
N SER A 107 2.57 -7.03 -1.50
CA SER A 107 2.22 -6.82 -2.90
C SER A 107 1.35 -5.57 -3.01
N ALA A 108 1.54 -4.82 -4.08
CA ALA A 108 0.77 -3.63 -4.35
C ALA A 108 -0.03 -3.83 -5.64
N GLN A 109 -1.23 -3.32 -5.65
CA GLN A 109 -2.12 -3.45 -6.79
C GLN A 109 -2.79 -2.12 -7.08
N PHE A 110 -2.68 -1.68 -8.33
CA PHE A 110 -3.42 -0.52 -8.80
C PHE A 110 -4.86 -0.94 -9.08
N VAL A 111 -5.80 -0.29 -8.41
CA VAL A 111 -7.23 -0.62 -8.56
C VAL A 111 -7.86 0.21 -9.68
N GLY A 112 -7.58 1.48 -9.72
CA GLY A 112 -8.12 2.35 -10.75
C GLY A 112 -8.01 3.82 -10.38
N VAL A 113 -8.31 4.68 -11.32
CA VAL A 113 -8.34 6.13 -11.10
C VAL A 113 -9.71 6.57 -10.58
N ARG A 114 -9.74 7.72 -9.95
CA ARG A 114 -10.96 8.30 -9.43
C ARG A 114 -11.33 9.55 -10.17
#